data_fd9ed1b2102a353e71c94c686416e7f1
#
_entry.id   fd9ed1b2102a353e71c94c686416e7f1
#
_cell.length_a   1.000
_cell.length_b   1.000
_cell.length_c   1.000
_cell.angle_alpha   90.00
_cell.angle_beta   90.00
_cell.angle_gamma   90.00
#
_symmetry.space_group_name_H-M   'P 1'
#
loop_
_entity.id
_entity.type
_entity.pdbx_description
1 polymer ?
#
loop_
_entity_poly.entity_id
_entity_poly.type
_entity_poly.pdbx_seq_one_letter_code
_entity_poly.pdbx_strand_id
1 'polypeptide(L)'
;MGRYKLNANASVTIGTWGNTTPTGIWYNKERNKISEFQNNNNTVYKTASISTSKLSKINSTINSSDTWGLLNNCTHFAIRVWNSAGDTQISSCTTPAQLRNKIINTGSYSTGTTNAAFRNAPNSVKKH
;
A
#
# COMPACT_ATOMS: atom_id res chain seq x y z
N MET A 1 1.92 -0.07 2.07
CA MET A 1 0.69 -0.79 1.69
C MET A 1 0.03 -0.10 0.50
N GLY A 2 -0.15 -0.84 -0.56
CA GLY A 2 -0.89 -0.38 -1.73
C GLY A 2 -2.30 -0.96 -1.74
N ARG A 3 -3.23 -0.23 -2.32
CA ARG A 3 -4.62 -0.64 -2.41
C ARG A 3 -5.18 -0.35 -3.79
N TYR A 4 -5.88 -1.33 -4.37
CA TYR A 4 -6.66 -1.16 -5.59
C TYR A 4 -8.15 -1.37 -5.33
N LYS A 5 -8.95 -0.57 -5.99
CA LYS A 5 -10.36 -0.82 -6.11
C LYS A 5 -10.60 -1.57 -7.43
N LEU A 6 -10.94 -2.84 -7.34
CA LEU A 6 -11.13 -3.70 -8.52
C LEU A 6 -12.42 -3.36 -9.26
N ASN A 7 -13.46 -2.98 -8.49
CA ASN A 7 -14.74 -2.50 -9.00
C ASN A 7 -15.43 -1.71 -7.88
N ALA A 8 -16.66 -1.29 -8.08
CA ALA A 8 -17.40 -0.48 -7.11
C ALA A 8 -17.53 -1.15 -5.73
N ASN A 9 -17.53 -2.48 -5.66
CA ASN A 9 -17.81 -3.25 -4.45
C ASN A 9 -16.63 -4.09 -3.95
N ALA A 10 -15.50 -4.11 -4.66
CA ALA A 10 -14.36 -4.93 -4.30
C ALA A 10 -13.10 -4.09 -4.20
N SER A 11 -12.22 -4.50 -3.30
CA SER A 11 -10.90 -3.89 -3.12
C SER A 11 -9.89 -4.96 -2.72
N VAL A 12 -8.64 -4.70 -3.00
CA VAL A 12 -7.53 -5.54 -2.57
C VAL A 12 -6.47 -4.66 -1.93
N THR A 13 -5.86 -5.14 -0.85
CA THR A 13 -4.67 -4.52 -0.30
C THR A 13 -3.45 -5.32 -0.73
N ILE A 14 -2.35 -4.64 -0.96
CA ILE A 14 -1.10 -5.25 -1.41
C ILE A 14 0.04 -4.64 -0.62
N GLY A 15 0.85 -5.50 -0.02
CA GLY A 15 2.00 -5.05 0.75
C GLY A 15 3.12 -6.09 0.73
N THR A 16 4.32 -5.66 1.10
CA THR A 16 5.45 -6.58 1.29
C THR A 16 5.66 -6.85 2.77
N TRP A 17 5.98 -8.09 3.09
CA TRP A 17 6.09 -8.58 4.45
C TRP A 17 7.39 -9.35 4.66
N GLY A 18 8.11 -9.01 5.71
CA GLY A 18 9.39 -9.63 6.03
C GLY A 18 9.35 -10.62 7.20
N ASN A 19 8.28 -10.55 8.02
CA ASN A 19 8.10 -11.43 9.18
C ASN A 19 7.14 -12.59 8.87
N THR A 20 7.05 -12.98 7.62
CA THR A 20 6.18 -14.05 7.14
C THR A 20 7.01 -15.14 6.46
N THR A 21 6.41 -16.28 6.27
CA THR A 21 7.01 -17.39 5.50
C THR A 21 6.02 -17.79 4.40
N PRO A 22 6.35 -17.55 3.12
CA PRO A 22 7.53 -16.84 2.62
C PRO A 22 7.43 -15.31 2.79
N THR A 23 8.56 -14.62 2.69
CA THR A 23 8.63 -13.16 2.63
C THR A 23 8.22 -12.66 1.24
N GLY A 24 7.90 -11.38 1.13
CA GLY A 24 7.58 -10.74 -0.14
C GLY A 24 6.16 -10.20 -0.19
N ILE A 25 5.56 -10.20 -1.37
CA ILE A 25 4.23 -9.62 -1.60
C ILE A 25 3.13 -10.57 -1.13
N TRP A 26 2.22 -10.00 -0.36
CA TRP A 26 0.99 -10.66 0.07
C TRP A 26 -0.21 -9.79 -0.31
N TYR A 27 -1.27 -10.43 -0.78
CA TYR A 27 -2.56 -9.78 -1.01
C TYR A 27 -3.43 -9.92 0.24
N ASN A 28 -4.09 -8.84 0.63
CA ASN A 28 -5.09 -8.80 1.71
C ASN A 28 -4.58 -9.19 3.10
N LYS A 29 -3.28 -9.22 3.30
CA LYS A 29 -2.72 -9.55 4.62
C LYS A 29 -2.99 -8.45 5.64
N GLU A 30 -3.07 -7.21 5.21
CA GLU A 30 -3.33 -6.05 6.06
C GLU A 30 -4.72 -6.10 6.71
N ARG A 31 -5.65 -6.81 6.11
CA ARG A 31 -7.00 -6.95 6.71
C ARG A 31 -6.97 -7.54 8.12
N ASN A 32 -5.95 -8.33 8.44
CA ASN A 32 -5.78 -8.89 9.78
C ASN A 32 -5.37 -7.84 10.81
N LYS A 33 -5.01 -6.65 10.37
CA LYS A 33 -4.61 -5.50 11.19
C LYS A 33 -5.67 -4.40 11.23
N ILE A 34 -6.87 -4.67 10.72
CA ILE A 34 -7.88 -3.64 10.51
C ILE A 34 -8.24 -2.90 11.82
N SER A 35 -8.40 -3.65 12.93
CA SER A 35 -8.74 -3.06 14.23
C SER A 35 -7.61 -2.17 14.75
N GLU A 36 -6.37 -2.56 14.55
CA GLU A 36 -5.19 -1.78 14.91
C GLU A 36 -5.14 -0.48 14.11
N PHE A 37 -5.36 -0.53 12.80
CA PHE A 37 -5.35 0.65 11.95
C PHE A 37 -6.52 1.59 12.24
N GLN A 38 -7.71 1.05 12.47
CA GLN A 38 -8.91 1.86 12.73
C GLN A 38 -8.81 2.63 14.04
N ASN A 39 -8.16 2.07 15.05
CA ASN A 39 -8.03 2.67 16.37
C ASN A 39 -6.78 3.54 16.52
N ASN A 40 -5.99 3.69 15.47
CA ASN A 40 -4.73 4.42 15.52
C ASN A 40 -4.88 5.80 14.89
N ASN A 41 -4.93 6.83 15.73
CA ASN A 41 -5.03 8.23 15.29
C ASN A 41 -3.81 8.72 14.52
N ASN A 42 -2.71 7.97 14.53
CA ASN A 42 -1.50 8.30 13.78
C ASN A 42 -1.51 7.76 12.35
N THR A 43 -2.54 7.03 11.96
CA THR A 43 -2.67 6.50 10.62
C THR A 43 -3.10 7.60 9.65
N VAL A 44 -2.38 7.71 8.53
CA VAL A 44 -2.71 8.64 7.45
C VAL A 44 -2.80 7.87 6.14
N TYR A 45 -3.56 8.42 5.19
CA TYR A 45 -3.64 7.84 3.85
C TYR A 45 -3.75 8.94 2.79
N LYS A 46 -3.36 8.58 1.58
CA LYS A 46 -3.44 9.42 0.40
C LYS A 46 -4.07 8.60 -0.72
N THR A 47 -4.91 9.25 -1.52
CA THR A 47 -5.62 8.59 -2.63
C THR A 47 -5.31 9.27 -3.95
N ALA A 48 -5.40 8.50 -5.02
CA ALA A 48 -5.32 9.01 -6.38
C ALA A 48 -6.23 8.18 -7.28
N SER A 49 -6.87 8.84 -8.23
CA SER A 49 -7.57 8.15 -9.32
C SER A 49 -6.55 7.73 -10.37
N ILE A 50 -6.71 6.54 -10.92
CA ILE A 50 -5.76 6.00 -11.89
C ILE A 50 -6.48 5.59 -13.18
N SER A 51 -5.82 5.81 -14.31
CA SER A 51 -6.24 5.34 -15.62
C SER A 51 -5.80 3.90 -15.86
N THR A 52 -6.28 3.28 -16.92
CA THR A 52 -5.86 1.94 -17.34
C THR A 52 -4.34 1.87 -17.58
N SER A 53 -3.76 2.90 -18.19
CA SER A 53 -2.31 2.93 -18.43
C SER A 53 -1.52 3.04 -17.14
N LYS A 54 -1.99 3.83 -16.17
CA LYS A 54 -1.36 3.92 -14.84
C LYS A 54 -1.50 2.60 -14.08
N LEU A 55 -2.63 1.93 -14.17
CA LEU A 55 -2.83 0.61 -13.57
C LEU A 55 -1.82 -0.41 -14.14
N SER A 56 -1.56 -0.38 -15.43
CA SER A 56 -0.56 -1.23 -16.06
C SER A 56 0.84 -0.99 -15.48
N LYS A 57 1.23 0.26 -15.25
CA LYS A 57 2.51 0.61 -14.61
C LYS A 57 2.57 0.10 -13.17
N ILE A 58 1.49 0.24 -12.43
CA ILE A 58 1.37 -0.27 -11.05
C ILE A 58 1.58 -1.78 -11.03
N ASN A 59 0.91 -2.51 -11.92
CA ASN A 59 1.02 -3.95 -11.99
C ASN A 59 2.45 -4.40 -12.35
N SER A 60 3.12 -3.70 -13.26
CA SER A 60 4.51 -3.97 -13.59
C SER A 60 5.42 -3.76 -12.38
N THR A 61 5.21 -2.68 -11.64
CA THR A 61 5.97 -2.38 -10.42
C THR A 61 5.78 -3.47 -9.37
N ILE A 62 4.54 -3.91 -9.15
CA ILE A 62 4.23 -4.99 -8.22
C ILE A 62 4.92 -6.28 -8.64
N ASN A 63 4.84 -6.64 -9.92
CA ASN A 63 5.43 -7.88 -10.43
C ASN A 63 6.95 -7.91 -10.29
N SER A 64 7.61 -6.77 -10.34
CA SER A 64 9.06 -6.66 -10.18
C SER A 64 9.52 -6.48 -8.74
N SER A 65 8.62 -6.44 -7.76
CA SER A 65 8.91 -6.05 -6.39
C SER A 65 8.61 -7.15 -5.36
N ASP A 66 8.49 -8.41 -5.78
CA ASP A 66 8.14 -9.53 -4.88
C ASP A 66 9.35 -9.99 -4.06
N THR A 67 9.93 -9.04 -3.31
CA THR A 67 11.03 -9.29 -2.40
C THR A 67 10.85 -8.47 -1.14
N TRP A 68 11.56 -8.86 -0.09
CA TRP A 68 11.63 -8.07 1.13
C TRP A 68 13.06 -8.08 1.65
N GLY A 69 13.55 -6.93 2.08
CA GLY A 69 14.89 -6.79 2.63
C GLY A 69 15.09 -5.42 3.24
N LEU A 70 16.26 -5.18 3.80
CA LEU A 70 16.58 -3.92 4.48
C LEU A 70 16.45 -2.71 3.55
N LEU A 71 16.83 -2.86 2.28
CA LEU A 71 16.75 -1.80 1.26
C LEU A 71 15.52 -1.95 0.36
N ASN A 72 14.58 -2.83 0.74
CA ASN A 72 13.40 -3.14 -0.05
C ASN A 72 12.27 -3.60 0.85
N ASN A 73 11.98 -2.82 1.89
CA ASN A 73 10.94 -3.11 2.87
C ASN A 73 9.57 -2.59 2.40
N CYS A 74 8.56 -2.71 3.26
CA CYS A 74 7.19 -2.30 2.94
C CYS A 74 7.08 -0.80 2.63
N THR A 75 7.87 0.04 3.26
CA THR A 75 7.90 1.48 2.99
C THR A 75 8.43 1.76 1.59
N HIS A 76 9.52 1.14 1.19
CA HIS A 76 10.07 1.27 -0.15
C HIS A 76 9.09 0.78 -1.22
N PHE A 77 8.43 -0.34 -0.97
CA PHE A 77 7.41 -0.88 -1.85
C PHE A 77 6.25 0.10 -2.05
N ALA A 78 5.71 0.63 -0.96
CA ALA A 78 4.58 1.57 -1.02
C ALA A 78 4.95 2.82 -1.83
N ILE A 79 6.14 3.38 -1.62
CA ILE A 79 6.61 4.56 -2.37
C ILE A 79 6.76 4.22 -3.85
N ARG A 80 7.34 3.08 -4.17
CA ARG A 80 7.53 2.66 -5.58
C ARG A 80 6.20 2.54 -6.31
N VAL A 81 5.23 1.88 -5.68
CA VAL A 81 3.90 1.71 -6.27
C VAL A 81 3.21 3.07 -6.44
N TRP A 82 3.24 3.92 -5.42
CA TRP A 82 2.67 5.25 -5.51
C TRP A 82 3.31 6.06 -6.65
N ASN A 83 4.64 6.08 -6.71
CA ASN A 83 5.37 6.88 -7.70
C ASN A 83 5.19 6.37 -9.13
N SER A 84 4.83 5.11 -9.31
CA SER A 84 4.58 4.55 -10.64
C SER A 84 3.32 5.12 -11.29
N ALA A 85 2.40 5.66 -10.50
CA ALA A 85 1.10 6.13 -11.00
C ALA A 85 0.61 7.42 -10.36
N GLY A 86 1.17 7.86 -9.25
CA GLY A 86 0.76 9.08 -8.57
C GLY A 86 1.18 10.33 -9.34
N ASP A 87 0.37 11.38 -9.26
CA ASP A 87 0.71 12.67 -9.84
C ASP A 87 1.74 13.41 -8.99
N THR A 88 1.77 13.13 -7.68
CA THR A 88 2.72 13.69 -6.72
C THR A 88 3.74 12.63 -6.38
N GLN A 89 5.00 12.91 -6.64
CA GLN A 89 6.09 11.99 -6.32
C GLN A 89 6.46 12.10 -4.84
N ILE A 90 6.76 10.97 -4.21
CA ILE A 90 7.23 10.90 -2.83
C ILE A 90 8.69 10.47 -2.85
N SER A 91 9.56 11.26 -2.22
CA SER A 91 10.98 10.95 -2.14
C SER A 91 11.23 9.74 -1.23
N SER A 92 12.31 9.02 -1.48
CA SER A 92 12.63 7.79 -0.77
C SER A 92 12.80 8.02 0.74
N CYS A 93 12.32 7.06 1.53
CA CYS A 93 12.56 6.97 2.96
C CYS A 93 12.51 5.51 3.38
N THR A 94 12.86 5.22 4.64
CA THR A 94 13.13 3.85 5.08
C THR A 94 12.08 3.30 6.04
N THR A 95 11.38 4.16 6.78
CA THR A 95 10.47 3.75 7.85
C THR A 95 9.05 4.22 7.60
N PRO A 96 8.04 3.51 8.15
CA PRO A 96 6.65 3.98 8.07
C PRO A 96 6.43 5.37 8.69
N ALA A 97 7.13 5.69 9.78
CA ALA A 97 7.02 7.01 10.40
C ALA A 97 7.53 8.12 9.48
N GLN A 98 8.62 7.89 8.78
CA GLN A 98 9.14 8.83 7.78
C GLN A 98 8.16 8.98 6.62
N LEU A 99 7.58 7.88 6.14
CA LEU A 99 6.59 7.91 5.07
C LEU A 99 5.35 8.70 5.49
N ARG A 100 4.88 8.50 6.72
CA ARG A 100 3.76 9.27 7.27
C ARG A 100 4.04 10.77 7.17
N ASN A 101 5.20 11.21 7.60
CA ASN A 101 5.58 12.62 7.56
C ASN A 101 5.65 13.15 6.12
N LYS A 102 6.14 12.35 5.19
CA LYS A 102 6.20 12.73 3.77
C LYS A 102 4.79 12.86 3.18
N ILE A 103 3.87 11.98 3.53
CA ILE A 103 2.47 12.07 3.10
C ILE A 103 1.84 13.35 3.64
N ILE A 104 2.02 13.65 4.91
CA ILE A 104 1.52 14.88 5.54
C ILE A 104 2.09 16.11 4.83
N ASN A 105 3.38 16.11 4.54
CA ASN A 105 4.07 17.24 3.91
C ASN A 105 3.64 17.48 2.45
N THR A 106 2.96 16.53 1.79
CA THR A 106 2.37 16.79 0.48
C THR A 106 1.22 17.79 0.55
N GLY A 107 0.63 18.02 1.73
CA GLY A 107 -0.51 18.90 1.92
C GLY A 107 -1.85 18.31 1.53
N SER A 108 -1.86 17.09 0.98
CA SER A 108 -3.09 16.42 0.53
C SER A 108 -3.12 15.00 1.10
N TYR A 109 -3.81 14.83 2.23
CA TYR A 109 -3.92 13.55 2.92
C TYR A 109 -5.18 13.53 3.79
N SER A 110 -5.53 12.34 4.29
CA SER A 110 -6.60 12.14 5.26
C SER A 110 -6.07 11.31 6.43
N THR A 111 -6.74 11.44 7.59
CA THR A 111 -6.37 10.67 8.79
C THR A 111 -7.28 9.46 8.96
N GLY A 112 -6.79 8.45 9.67
CA GLY A 112 -7.49 7.20 9.88
C GLY A 112 -7.35 6.25 8.72
N THR A 113 -8.29 5.32 8.60
CA THR A 113 -8.36 4.39 7.48
C THR A 113 -9.73 4.49 6.81
N THR A 114 -9.81 4.11 5.54
CA THR A 114 -11.12 3.95 4.90
C THR A 114 -11.60 2.52 5.16
N ASN A 115 -12.78 2.37 5.76
CA ASN A 115 -13.38 1.04 5.94
C ASN A 115 -13.56 0.32 4.60
N ALA A 116 -13.79 1.06 3.53
CA ALA A 116 -13.88 0.53 2.19
C ALA A 116 -12.58 -0.16 1.72
N ALA A 117 -11.43 0.18 2.33
CA ALA A 117 -10.15 -0.44 1.98
C ALA A 117 -10.16 -1.95 2.23
N PHE A 118 -10.87 -2.36 3.28
CA PHE A 118 -10.84 -3.75 3.75
C PHE A 118 -12.17 -4.47 3.53
N ARG A 119 -13.18 -3.73 3.06
CA ARG A 119 -14.52 -4.30 2.82
C ARG A 119 -14.47 -5.26 1.64
N ASN A 120 -15.08 -6.42 1.81
CA ASN A 120 -15.18 -7.47 0.78
C ASN A 120 -13.81 -7.97 0.27
N ALA A 121 -12.74 -7.74 1.04
CA ALA A 121 -11.43 -8.28 0.68
C ALA A 121 -11.43 -9.80 0.85
N PRO A 122 -10.93 -10.56 -0.12
CA PRO A 122 -10.74 -12.00 0.05
C PRO A 122 -9.68 -12.31 1.11
N ASN A 123 -9.50 -13.60 1.43
CA ASN A 123 -8.48 -14.03 2.37
C ASN A 123 -7.08 -13.64 1.90
N SER A 124 -6.15 -13.52 2.85
CA SER A 124 -4.77 -13.20 2.50
C SER A 124 -4.12 -14.33 1.70
N VAL A 125 -3.39 -13.95 0.66
CA VAL A 125 -2.75 -14.88 -0.27
C VAL A 125 -1.37 -14.34 -0.61
N LYS A 126 -0.36 -15.23 -0.61
CA LYS A 126 0.98 -14.90 -1.10
C LYS A 126 0.95 -14.79 -2.62
N LYS A 127 1.60 -13.76 -3.15
CA LYS A 127 1.83 -13.63 -4.58
C LYS A 127 2.93 -14.63 -4.99
N HIS A 128 2.56 -15.68 -5.64
CA HIS A 128 3.46 -16.78 -6.06
C HIS A 128 4.00 -17.63 -4.93
#